data_5e6df055c70ce42eae15af53ba7ddec1
#
_entry.id   5e6df055c70ce42eae15af53ba7ddec1
#
_cell.length_a   1.000
_cell.length_b   1.000
_cell.length_c   1.000
_cell.angle_alpha   90.00
_cell.angle_beta   90.00
_cell.angle_gamma   90.00
#
_symmetry.space_group_name_H-M   'P 1'
#
loop_
_entity.id
_entity.type
_entity.pdbx_description
1 polymer ?
#
loop_
_entity_poly.entity_id
_entity_poly.type
_entity_poly.pdbx_seq_one_letter_code
_entity_poly.pdbx_strand_id
1 'polypeptide(L)'
;MSKNIIYSIWSDLTEEHMSVSDYKKESFKKYKDKLIQLQKEYAWHCNADYELFNPISTDYVNVQFDKIFKLEELTENYNKVVYFDLDIVPITKKNIFDSFNFDNICVYDYTVKTWNVRSIKYFLDFIKNKKLVPPMDRYSKVCAKNAMLLLDNINGNENIVNTGVLCANKKAMNSLKFSKRIDIMNKKLKMAIKDNLYPKEVSEPWIKNNEVYLSYILERYKVKFNNIGMQWNYILDDLVHKVTAGAYLIHQVNKDFHETIR
;
A
#
# COMPACT_ATOMS: atom_id res chain seq x y z
N MET A 1 24.51 -18.96 -3.47
CA MET A 1 23.72 -18.32 -2.39
C MET A 1 22.51 -17.72 -3.06
N SER A 2 21.32 -18.02 -2.57
CA SER A 2 20.11 -17.44 -3.09
C SER A 2 20.04 -15.98 -2.68
N LYS A 3 19.84 -15.09 -3.64
CA LYS A 3 19.87 -13.65 -3.46
C LYS A 3 18.56 -13.13 -2.88
N ASN A 4 18.63 -12.01 -2.15
CA ASN A 4 17.47 -11.20 -1.79
C ASN A 4 17.35 -10.03 -2.76
N ILE A 5 16.16 -9.46 -2.92
CA ILE A 5 15.93 -8.31 -3.79
C ILE A 5 15.00 -7.28 -3.13
N ILE A 6 15.33 -6.01 -3.34
CA ILE A 6 14.40 -4.89 -3.16
C ILE A 6 14.02 -4.39 -4.55
N TYR A 7 12.75 -4.09 -4.77
CA TYR A 7 12.31 -3.54 -6.04
C TYR A 7 11.27 -2.44 -5.87
N SER A 8 11.17 -1.61 -6.89
CA SER A 8 10.15 -0.58 -7.02
C SER A 8 9.55 -0.62 -8.43
N ILE A 9 8.39 -0.02 -8.61
CA ILE A 9 7.77 0.18 -9.91
C ILE A 9 7.64 1.67 -10.16
N TRP A 10 8.11 2.13 -11.32
CA TRP A 10 7.93 3.48 -11.79
C TRP A 10 6.85 3.53 -12.86
N SER A 11 5.78 4.25 -12.58
CA SER A 11 4.79 4.62 -13.59
C SER A 11 4.88 6.12 -13.85
N ASP A 12 5.09 6.49 -15.11
CA ASP A 12 4.88 7.89 -15.51
C ASP A 12 3.38 8.18 -15.37
N LEU A 13 3.07 9.03 -14.38
CA LEU A 13 1.72 9.46 -14.13
C LEU A 13 1.32 10.43 -15.25
N THR A 14 0.67 9.90 -16.28
CA THR A 14 0.13 10.72 -17.37
C THR A 14 -1.10 11.50 -16.91
N GLU A 15 -1.54 12.49 -17.70
CA GLU A 15 -2.66 13.36 -17.33
C GLU A 15 -3.98 12.64 -17.06
N GLU A 16 -4.17 11.45 -17.60
CA GLU A 16 -5.35 10.62 -17.39
C GLU A 16 -5.47 10.08 -15.94
N HIS A 17 -4.41 10.19 -15.14
CA HIS A 17 -4.37 9.69 -13.76
C HIS A 17 -4.71 10.81 -12.77
N MET A 18 -5.82 11.44 -12.96
CA MET A 18 -6.27 12.74 -12.47
C MET A 18 -6.41 12.96 -10.96
N SER A 19 -6.16 11.99 -10.12
CA SER A 19 -6.24 12.20 -8.66
C SER A 19 -4.95 12.76 -8.06
N VAL A 20 -3.87 12.83 -8.83
CA VAL A 20 -2.57 13.32 -8.38
C VAL A 20 -2.37 14.75 -8.84
N SER A 21 -2.18 15.67 -7.89
CA SER A 21 -1.93 17.10 -8.21
C SER A 21 -0.66 17.27 -9.04
N ASP A 22 -0.61 18.32 -9.88
CA ASP A 22 0.56 18.64 -10.69
C ASP A 22 1.82 18.83 -9.82
N TYR A 23 1.67 19.45 -8.66
CA TYR A 23 2.75 19.55 -7.67
C TYR A 23 3.36 18.18 -7.32
N LYS A 24 2.53 17.17 -7.05
CA LYS A 24 3.02 15.83 -6.73
C LYS A 24 3.73 15.17 -7.91
N LYS A 25 3.21 15.37 -9.13
CA LYS A 25 3.84 14.86 -10.36
C LYS A 25 5.21 15.50 -10.60
N GLU A 26 5.29 16.82 -10.50
CA GLU A 26 6.54 17.55 -10.65
C GLU A 26 7.57 17.20 -9.58
N SER A 27 7.14 17.12 -8.32
CA SER A 27 7.99 16.72 -7.22
C SER A 27 8.55 15.32 -7.42
N PHE A 28 7.72 14.36 -7.83
CA PHE A 28 8.16 13.00 -8.15
C PHE A 28 9.18 13.00 -9.29
N LYS A 29 8.91 13.71 -10.39
CA LYS A 29 9.82 13.79 -11.53
C LYS A 29 11.17 14.40 -11.13
N LYS A 30 11.13 15.46 -10.33
CA LYS A 30 12.34 16.15 -9.83
C LYS A 30 13.22 15.24 -8.95
N TYR A 31 12.62 14.44 -8.07
CA TYR A 31 13.35 13.65 -7.07
C TYR A 31 13.54 12.18 -7.45
N LYS A 32 13.00 11.72 -8.58
CA LYS A 32 13.03 10.32 -9.03
C LYS A 32 14.40 9.67 -8.89
N ASP A 33 15.41 10.24 -9.51
CA ASP A 33 16.74 9.64 -9.55
C ASP A 33 17.37 9.56 -8.15
N LYS A 34 17.11 10.56 -7.32
CA LYS A 34 17.59 10.57 -5.94
C LYS A 34 16.89 9.52 -5.09
N LEU A 35 15.58 9.32 -5.26
CA LEU A 35 14.81 8.28 -4.60
C LEU A 35 15.32 6.89 -4.97
N ILE A 36 15.53 6.65 -6.28
CA ILE A 36 16.12 5.40 -6.78
C ILE A 36 17.50 5.17 -6.15
N GLN A 37 18.34 6.21 -6.11
CA GLN A 37 19.67 6.10 -5.53
C GLN A 37 19.63 5.73 -4.05
N LEU A 38 18.77 6.36 -3.25
CA LEU A 38 18.61 6.04 -1.81
C LEU A 38 18.15 4.59 -1.60
N GLN A 39 17.22 4.11 -2.42
CA GLN A 39 16.75 2.74 -2.33
C GLN A 39 17.83 1.73 -2.78
N LYS A 40 18.62 2.05 -3.80
CA LYS A 40 19.80 1.25 -4.20
C LYS A 40 20.87 1.17 -3.11
N GLU A 41 21.19 2.29 -2.48
CA GLU A 41 22.15 2.35 -1.37
C GLU A 41 21.68 1.50 -0.19
N TYR A 42 20.39 1.55 0.13
CA TYR A 42 19.81 0.72 1.16
C TYR A 42 19.83 -0.77 0.81
N ALA A 43 19.49 -1.14 -0.43
CA ALA A 43 19.57 -2.53 -0.90
C ALA A 43 21.00 -3.06 -0.81
N TRP A 44 21.98 -2.28 -1.29
CA TRP A 44 23.41 -2.61 -1.17
C TRP A 44 23.81 -2.83 0.30
N HIS A 45 23.37 -1.95 1.20
CA HIS A 45 23.61 -2.09 2.63
C HIS A 45 23.02 -3.39 3.21
N CYS A 46 21.87 -3.80 2.69
CA CYS A 46 21.21 -5.06 3.06
C CYS A 46 21.80 -6.30 2.36
N ASN A 47 22.86 -6.17 1.56
CA ASN A 47 23.40 -7.23 0.71
C ASN A 47 22.31 -7.86 -0.20
N ALA A 48 21.51 -7.01 -0.84
CA ALA A 48 20.42 -7.37 -1.72
C ALA A 48 20.57 -6.69 -3.09
N ASP A 49 20.01 -7.31 -4.12
CA ASP A 49 19.85 -6.67 -5.42
C ASP A 49 18.81 -5.55 -5.33
N TYR A 50 18.88 -4.58 -6.23
CA TYR A 50 17.82 -3.58 -6.43
C TYR A 50 17.42 -3.51 -7.90
N GLU A 51 16.13 -3.48 -8.16
CA GLU A 51 15.62 -3.33 -9.52
C GLU A 51 14.41 -2.39 -9.58
N LEU A 52 14.41 -1.52 -10.58
CA LEU A 52 13.29 -0.64 -10.90
C LEU A 52 12.58 -1.19 -12.13
N PHE A 53 11.32 -1.59 -11.96
CA PHE A 53 10.49 -2.09 -13.06
C PHE A 53 9.58 -1.01 -13.63
N ASN A 54 9.24 -1.17 -14.91
CA ASN A 54 8.10 -0.49 -15.49
C ASN A 54 6.81 -1.26 -15.16
N PRO A 55 5.67 -0.60 -15.07
CA PRO A 55 4.41 -1.28 -14.86
C PRO A 55 4.06 -2.15 -16.07
N ILE A 56 3.39 -3.24 -15.82
CA ILE A 56 2.83 -4.12 -16.87
C ILE A 56 1.53 -3.51 -17.38
N SER A 57 0.75 -2.93 -16.48
CA SER A 57 -0.54 -2.33 -16.76
C SER A 57 -0.38 -0.90 -17.26
N THR A 58 -1.25 -0.49 -18.20
CA THR A 58 -1.24 0.87 -18.76
C THR A 58 -2.17 1.83 -18.02
N ASP A 59 -3.16 1.33 -17.28
CA ASP A 59 -4.06 2.17 -16.51
C ASP A 59 -3.67 2.17 -15.02
N TYR A 60 -3.80 3.33 -14.39
CA TYR A 60 -3.40 3.55 -12.99
C TYR A 60 -4.05 2.59 -12.00
N VAL A 61 -5.30 2.23 -12.23
CA VAL A 61 -6.04 1.34 -11.33
C VAL A 61 -5.40 -0.05 -11.30
N ASN A 62 -5.00 -0.58 -12.45
CA ASN A 62 -4.34 -1.88 -12.54
C ASN A 62 -2.86 -1.81 -12.13
N VAL A 63 -2.16 -0.70 -12.41
CA VAL A 63 -0.77 -0.47 -11.96
C VAL A 63 -0.62 -0.69 -10.44
N GLN A 64 -1.63 -0.36 -9.65
CA GLN A 64 -1.60 -0.60 -8.21
C GLN A 64 -1.45 -2.10 -7.85
N PHE A 65 -1.88 -3.01 -8.72
CA PHE A 65 -1.75 -4.44 -8.52
C PHE A 65 -0.42 -5.00 -9.04
N ASP A 66 0.21 -4.32 -9.99
CA ASP A 66 1.46 -4.78 -10.60
C ASP A 66 2.54 -5.02 -9.54
N LYS A 67 2.57 -4.23 -8.46
CA LYS A 67 3.49 -4.44 -7.35
C LYS A 67 3.29 -5.80 -6.67
N ILE A 68 2.07 -6.28 -6.54
CA ILE A 68 1.80 -7.57 -5.91
C ILE A 68 2.03 -8.72 -6.89
N PHE A 69 1.70 -8.54 -8.17
CA PHE A 69 1.99 -9.53 -9.21
C PHE A 69 3.50 -9.69 -9.40
N LYS A 70 4.24 -8.58 -9.42
CA LYS A 70 5.71 -8.63 -9.51
C LYS A 70 6.34 -9.24 -8.25
N LEU A 71 5.76 -9.00 -7.06
CA LEU A 71 6.18 -9.66 -5.83
C LEU A 71 6.05 -11.19 -5.95
N GLU A 72 4.89 -11.67 -6.46
CA GLU A 72 4.63 -13.08 -6.68
C GLU A 72 5.65 -13.68 -7.68
N GLU A 73 5.89 -13.03 -8.81
CA GLU A 73 6.86 -13.44 -9.84
C GLU A 73 8.29 -13.54 -9.28
N LEU A 74 8.76 -12.49 -8.58
CA LEU A 74 10.12 -12.43 -8.08
C LEU A 74 10.39 -13.47 -6.98
N THR A 75 9.38 -13.87 -6.22
CA THR A 75 9.54 -14.94 -5.20
C THR A 75 9.84 -16.32 -5.80
N GLU A 76 9.70 -16.51 -7.11
CA GLU A 76 10.13 -17.75 -7.79
C GLU A 76 11.65 -17.84 -7.90
N ASN A 77 12.36 -16.69 -7.98
CA ASN A 77 13.79 -16.61 -8.25
C ASN A 77 14.62 -16.11 -7.06
N TYR A 78 14.00 -15.44 -6.10
CA TYR A 78 14.66 -14.85 -4.92
C TYR A 78 14.15 -15.46 -3.63
N ASN A 79 15.03 -15.55 -2.62
CA ASN A 79 14.64 -16.09 -1.30
C ASN A 79 13.68 -15.19 -0.54
N LYS A 80 14.00 -13.90 -0.53
CA LYS A 80 13.21 -12.88 0.13
C LYS A 80 13.10 -11.69 -0.82
N VAL A 81 11.90 -11.20 -1.00
CA VAL A 81 11.57 -10.10 -1.89
C VAL A 81 10.93 -8.98 -1.09
N VAL A 82 11.39 -7.77 -1.31
CA VAL A 82 10.85 -6.55 -0.69
C VAL A 82 10.43 -5.59 -1.81
N TYR A 83 9.22 -5.12 -1.73
CA TYR A 83 8.70 -4.01 -2.53
C TYR A 83 8.75 -2.72 -1.72
N PHE A 84 9.21 -1.66 -2.37
CA PHE A 84 9.05 -0.29 -1.91
C PHE A 84 8.27 0.54 -2.92
N ASP A 85 7.24 1.28 -2.49
CA ASP A 85 6.76 2.41 -3.29
C ASP A 85 7.93 3.36 -3.54
N LEU A 86 8.00 4.00 -4.70
CA LEU A 86 9.16 4.82 -5.03
C LEU A 86 9.34 6.03 -4.09
N ASP A 87 8.27 6.44 -3.39
CA ASP A 87 8.28 7.48 -2.37
C ASP A 87 8.66 6.99 -0.97
N ILE A 88 9.15 5.76 -0.85
CA ILE A 88 9.79 5.26 0.36
C ILE A 88 11.23 5.76 0.42
N VAL A 89 11.54 6.47 1.48
CA VAL A 89 12.89 7.01 1.78
C VAL A 89 13.48 6.22 2.95
N PRO A 90 14.47 5.34 2.72
CA PRO A 90 15.20 4.67 3.79
C PRO A 90 16.07 5.66 4.56
N ILE A 91 15.95 5.65 5.89
CA ILE A 91 16.77 6.50 6.80
C ILE A 91 17.49 5.69 7.87
N THR A 92 17.60 4.38 7.69
CA THR A 92 18.18 3.44 8.65
C THR A 92 19.23 2.55 7.99
N LYS A 93 20.12 2.01 8.85
CA LYS A 93 21.01 0.90 8.47
C LYS A 93 20.51 -0.46 8.94
N LYS A 94 19.33 -0.54 9.58
CA LYS A 94 18.75 -1.84 9.95
C LYS A 94 18.36 -2.61 8.70
N ASN A 95 18.74 -3.87 8.66
CA ASN A 95 18.43 -4.75 7.53
C ASN A 95 16.99 -5.28 7.66
N ILE A 96 16.13 -4.95 6.69
CA ILE A 96 14.74 -5.40 6.68
C ILE A 96 14.63 -6.93 6.55
N PHE A 97 15.58 -7.56 5.84
CA PHE A 97 15.57 -9.02 5.62
C PHE A 97 15.83 -9.83 6.89
N ASP A 98 16.45 -9.22 7.90
CA ASP A 98 16.73 -9.86 9.19
C ASP A 98 15.67 -9.51 10.25
N SER A 99 14.79 -8.55 9.94
CA SER A 99 13.83 -8.01 10.90
C SER A 99 12.52 -8.80 10.98
N PHE A 100 12.20 -9.60 9.93
CA PHE A 100 10.92 -10.29 9.84
C PHE A 100 11.05 -11.72 9.31
N ASN A 101 10.05 -12.54 9.65
CA ASN A 101 9.88 -13.86 9.02
C ASN A 101 9.08 -13.71 7.71
N PHE A 102 9.73 -13.87 6.57
CA PHE A 102 9.15 -13.75 5.24
C PHE A 102 8.28 -14.94 4.81
N ASP A 103 8.19 -15.99 5.62
CA ASP A 103 7.24 -17.09 5.40
C ASP A 103 5.78 -16.63 5.50
N ASN A 104 5.54 -15.49 6.13
CA ASN A 104 4.29 -14.76 6.12
C ASN A 104 4.49 -13.46 5.36
N ILE A 105 3.46 -12.99 4.65
CA ILE A 105 3.54 -11.66 4.07
C ILE A 105 3.76 -10.62 5.17
N CYS A 106 4.72 -9.70 4.96
CA CYS A 106 4.99 -8.61 5.89
C CYS A 106 4.44 -7.32 5.30
N VAL A 107 3.57 -6.65 6.04
CA VAL A 107 2.88 -5.44 5.61
C VAL A 107 2.51 -4.58 6.82
N TYR A 108 2.43 -3.28 6.63
CA TYR A 108 1.96 -2.40 7.69
C TYR A 108 0.44 -2.47 7.79
N ASP A 109 -0.05 -3.05 8.90
CA ASP A 109 -1.46 -3.09 9.27
C ASP A 109 -1.72 -2.05 10.37
N TYR A 110 -2.64 -1.15 10.11
CA TYR A 110 -2.98 -0.08 11.05
C TYR A 110 -4.49 -0.01 11.30
N THR A 111 -4.84 0.32 12.53
CA THR A 111 -6.23 0.51 12.93
C THR A 111 -6.66 1.92 12.61
N VAL A 112 -7.75 2.05 11.87
CA VAL A 112 -8.41 3.34 11.65
C VAL A 112 -9.31 3.63 12.83
N LYS A 113 -8.85 4.47 13.76
CA LYS A 113 -9.67 4.90 14.92
C LYS A 113 -10.85 5.73 14.43
N THR A 114 -12.00 5.09 14.35
CA THR A 114 -13.13 5.55 13.54
C THR A 114 -14.03 6.58 14.18
N TRP A 115 -14.14 6.66 15.49
CA TRP A 115 -15.26 7.39 16.07
C TRP A 115 -14.88 8.41 17.12
N ASN A 116 -14.24 9.49 16.69
CA ASN A 116 -14.37 10.73 17.42
C ASN A 116 -15.36 11.66 16.67
N VAL A 117 -15.92 12.63 17.38
CA VAL A 117 -16.87 13.62 16.82
C VAL A 117 -16.34 14.34 15.57
N ARG A 118 -15.01 14.45 15.43
CA ARG A 118 -14.36 15.02 14.24
C ARG A 118 -14.53 14.13 13.01
N SER A 119 -14.44 12.81 13.19
CA SER A 119 -14.60 11.86 12.07
C SER A 119 -16.02 11.90 11.50
N ILE A 120 -17.05 12.05 12.37
CA ILE A 120 -18.44 12.21 11.92
C ILE A 120 -18.63 13.53 11.17
N LYS A 121 -18.04 14.62 11.66
CA LYS A 121 -18.08 15.90 10.94
C LYS A 121 -17.43 15.80 9.56
N TYR A 122 -16.26 15.20 9.46
CA TYR A 122 -15.58 14.98 8.17
C TYR A 122 -16.38 14.08 7.23
N PHE A 123 -17.07 13.07 7.77
CA PHE A 123 -17.94 12.19 6.98
C PHE A 123 -19.15 12.97 6.43
N LEU A 124 -19.78 13.79 7.22
CA LEU A 124 -20.88 14.65 6.80
C LEU A 124 -20.43 15.71 5.79
N ASP A 125 -19.26 16.30 6.00
CA ASP A 125 -18.64 17.24 5.04
C ASP A 125 -18.28 16.56 3.71
N PHE A 126 -17.82 15.30 3.74
CA PHE A 126 -17.59 14.51 2.53
C PHE A 126 -18.88 14.25 1.77
N ILE A 127 -19.93 13.77 2.44
CA ILE A 127 -21.24 13.55 1.81
C ILE A 127 -21.76 14.83 1.16
N LYS A 128 -21.59 15.96 1.84
CA LYS A 128 -22.05 17.27 1.38
C LYS A 128 -21.23 17.86 0.24
N ASN A 129 -19.89 17.75 0.33
CA ASN A 129 -18.97 18.46 -0.56
C ASN A 129 -18.24 17.53 -1.54
N LYS A 130 -18.45 16.21 -1.47
CA LYS A 130 -17.78 15.16 -2.27
C LYS A 130 -16.25 15.25 -2.26
N LYS A 131 -15.69 15.80 -1.18
CA LYS A 131 -14.23 15.91 -0.98
C LYS A 131 -13.75 14.87 0.03
N LEU A 132 -12.96 13.90 -0.43
CA LEU A 132 -12.21 13.00 0.46
C LEU A 132 -11.10 13.79 1.16
N VAL A 133 -11.15 13.82 2.49
CA VAL A 133 -10.06 14.30 3.33
C VAL A 133 -9.35 13.10 3.98
N PRO A 134 -8.06 13.19 4.32
CA PRO A 134 -7.25 12.02 4.68
C PRO A 134 -7.83 11.05 5.71
N PRO A 135 -8.48 11.47 6.81
CA PRO A 135 -9.13 10.52 7.70
C PRO A 135 -10.25 9.73 7.03
N MET A 136 -10.95 10.35 6.08
CA MET A 136 -12.05 9.72 5.34
C MET A 136 -11.56 8.74 4.31
N ASP A 137 -10.41 9.01 3.68
CA ASP A 137 -9.74 8.09 2.76
C ASP A 137 -9.51 6.72 3.42
N ARG A 138 -8.85 6.72 4.57
CA ARG A 138 -8.59 5.48 5.33
C ARG A 138 -9.87 4.78 5.77
N TYR A 139 -10.84 5.55 6.25
CA TYR A 139 -12.14 5.03 6.65
C TYR A 139 -12.91 4.41 5.47
N SER A 140 -12.91 5.06 4.31
CA SER A 140 -13.54 4.55 3.10
C SER A 140 -12.95 3.21 2.66
N LYS A 141 -11.62 3.03 2.77
CA LYS A 141 -10.97 1.74 2.49
C LYS A 141 -11.46 0.65 3.45
N VAL A 142 -11.58 0.94 4.74
CA VAL A 142 -12.16 0.00 5.73
C VAL A 142 -13.60 -0.33 5.36
N CYS A 143 -14.42 0.65 4.99
CA CYS A 143 -15.81 0.43 4.56
C CYS A 143 -15.87 -0.48 3.33
N ALA A 144 -15.06 -0.22 2.31
CA ALA A 144 -15.01 -1.04 1.10
C ALA A 144 -14.60 -2.49 1.40
N LYS A 145 -13.56 -2.69 2.22
CA LYS A 145 -13.15 -4.02 2.70
C LYS A 145 -14.30 -4.73 3.43
N ASN A 146 -14.93 -4.05 4.39
CA ASN A 146 -15.98 -4.65 5.21
C ASN A 146 -17.24 -4.95 4.40
N ALA A 147 -17.56 -4.15 3.39
CA ALA A 147 -18.65 -4.45 2.45
C ALA A 147 -18.40 -5.78 1.71
N MET A 148 -17.16 -6.04 1.29
CA MET A 148 -16.81 -7.33 0.66
C MET A 148 -16.89 -8.50 1.64
N LEU A 149 -16.48 -8.29 2.90
CA LEU A 149 -16.54 -9.32 3.96
C LEU A 149 -17.98 -9.67 4.34
N LEU A 150 -18.87 -8.68 4.38
CA LEU A 150 -20.28 -8.90 4.65
C LEU A 150 -20.93 -9.84 3.64
N LEU A 151 -20.53 -9.81 2.36
CA LEU A 151 -21.00 -10.78 1.36
C LEU A 151 -20.56 -12.21 1.66
N ASP A 152 -19.59 -12.40 2.53
CA ASP A 152 -19.15 -13.69 3.03
C ASP A 152 -19.67 -14.01 4.44
N ASN A 153 -20.61 -13.22 4.96
CA ASN A 153 -21.10 -13.29 6.34
C ASN A 153 -19.98 -13.16 7.39
N ILE A 154 -18.98 -12.31 7.10
CA ILE A 154 -17.88 -12.04 8.02
C ILE A 154 -17.99 -10.59 8.48
N ASN A 155 -18.00 -10.40 9.79
CA ASN A 155 -17.89 -9.07 10.39
C ASN A 155 -16.43 -8.64 10.27
N GLY A 156 -16.17 -7.59 9.48
CA GLY A 156 -14.84 -7.03 9.34
C GLY A 156 -14.45 -6.16 10.54
N ASN A 157 -13.15 -5.93 10.67
CA ASN A 157 -12.58 -5.06 11.70
C ASN A 157 -12.24 -3.66 11.15
N GLU A 158 -11.64 -2.81 11.99
CA GLU A 158 -11.25 -1.43 11.65
C GLU A 158 -9.83 -1.33 11.04
N ASN A 159 -9.19 -2.46 10.77
CA ASN A 159 -7.84 -2.48 10.23
C ASN A 159 -7.83 -2.40 8.71
N ILE A 160 -6.79 -1.77 8.19
CA ILE A 160 -6.46 -1.71 6.78
C ILE A 160 -4.94 -1.76 6.63
N VAL A 161 -4.45 -2.45 5.60
CA VAL A 161 -3.02 -2.47 5.33
C VAL A 161 -2.61 -1.30 4.44
N ASN A 162 -1.38 -0.81 4.61
CA ASN A 162 -0.73 0.06 3.65
C ASN A 162 0.34 -0.71 2.87
N THR A 163 0.28 -0.66 1.56
CA THR A 163 1.11 -1.45 0.64
C THR A 163 2.36 -0.74 0.14
N GLY A 164 2.74 0.38 0.75
CA GLY A 164 3.98 1.09 0.41
C GLY A 164 5.25 0.27 0.67
N VAL A 165 5.17 -0.66 1.63
CA VAL A 165 6.21 -1.66 1.92
C VAL A 165 5.56 -3.03 1.99
N LEU A 166 6.02 -3.96 1.15
CA LEU A 166 5.57 -5.36 1.14
C LEU A 166 6.79 -6.28 1.16
N CYS A 167 6.77 -7.29 2.01
CA CYS A 167 7.84 -8.29 2.04
C CYS A 167 7.24 -9.69 1.98
N ALA A 168 7.82 -10.57 1.18
CA ALA A 168 7.37 -11.95 1.05
C ALA A 168 8.49 -12.87 0.57
N ASN A 169 8.26 -14.16 0.76
CA ASN A 169 8.93 -15.23 0.03
C ASN A 169 7.87 -16.08 -0.71
N LYS A 170 8.33 -17.11 -1.42
CA LYS A 170 7.44 -18.02 -2.16
C LYS A 170 6.35 -18.65 -1.29
N LYS A 171 6.66 -19.00 -0.04
CA LYS A 171 5.70 -19.62 0.88
C LYS A 171 4.57 -18.65 1.26
N ALA A 172 4.92 -17.39 1.53
CA ALA A 172 3.94 -16.34 1.80
C ALA A 172 3.02 -16.09 0.60
N MET A 173 3.58 -15.99 -0.62
CA MET A 173 2.78 -15.78 -1.84
C MET A 173 1.89 -16.96 -2.17
N ASN A 174 2.36 -18.19 -1.94
CA ASN A 174 1.53 -19.40 -2.08
C ASN A 174 0.34 -19.41 -1.11
N SER A 175 0.47 -18.83 0.06
CA SER A 175 -0.64 -18.68 1.02
C SER A 175 -1.59 -17.55 0.61
N LEU A 176 -1.05 -16.45 0.11
CA LEU A 176 -1.80 -15.27 -0.29
C LEU A 176 -2.65 -15.53 -1.54
N LYS A 177 -2.12 -16.23 -2.54
CA LYS A 177 -2.78 -16.57 -3.83
C LYS A 177 -3.47 -15.35 -4.47
N PHE A 178 -2.79 -14.20 -4.49
CA PHE A 178 -3.39 -12.92 -4.87
C PHE A 178 -3.92 -12.95 -6.30
N SER A 179 -3.08 -13.36 -7.27
CA SER A 179 -3.43 -13.43 -8.69
C SER A 179 -4.65 -14.32 -8.96
N LYS A 180 -4.81 -15.39 -8.18
CA LYS A 180 -5.95 -16.32 -8.32
C LYS A 180 -7.26 -15.77 -7.75
N ARG A 181 -7.18 -14.76 -6.88
CA ARG A 181 -8.33 -14.23 -6.12
C ARG A 181 -8.84 -12.89 -6.65
N ILE A 182 -8.07 -12.21 -7.49
CA ILE A 182 -8.37 -10.84 -7.91
C ILE A 182 -9.73 -10.70 -8.60
N ASP A 183 -10.10 -11.63 -9.47
CA ASP A 183 -11.38 -11.59 -10.18
C ASP A 183 -12.57 -11.80 -9.25
N ILE A 184 -12.38 -12.65 -8.22
CA ILE A 184 -13.40 -12.87 -7.19
C ILE A 184 -13.60 -11.58 -6.40
N MET A 185 -12.52 -10.90 -6.03
CA MET A 185 -12.58 -9.64 -5.29
C MET A 185 -13.25 -8.54 -6.11
N ASN A 186 -12.90 -8.43 -7.41
CA ASN A 186 -13.53 -7.49 -8.33
C ASN A 186 -15.06 -7.68 -8.40
N LYS A 187 -15.50 -8.93 -8.50
CA LYS A 187 -16.94 -9.27 -8.54
C LYS A 187 -17.61 -8.91 -7.21
N LYS A 188 -16.98 -9.28 -6.08
CA LYS A 188 -17.56 -9.03 -4.75
C LYS A 188 -17.72 -7.53 -4.46
N LEU A 189 -16.71 -6.72 -4.74
CA LEU A 189 -16.82 -5.29 -4.48
C LEU A 189 -17.92 -4.65 -5.36
N LYS A 190 -18.03 -5.04 -6.63
CA LYS A 190 -19.12 -4.60 -7.50
C LYS A 190 -20.49 -5.00 -6.94
N MET A 191 -20.64 -6.21 -6.41
CA MET A 191 -21.88 -6.66 -5.77
C MET A 191 -22.17 -5.85 -4.50
N ALA A 192 -21.18 -5.63 -3.64
CA ALA A 192 -21.34 -4.86 -2.41
C ALA A 192 -21.85 -3.42 -2.68
N ILE A 193 -21.33 -2.80 -3.76
CA ILE A 193 -21.77 -1.46 -4.19
C ILE A 193 -23.20 -1.52 -4.72
N LYS A 194 -23.50 -2.51 -5.58
CA LYS A 194 -24.85 -2.70 -6.17
C LYS A 194 -25.90 -2.93 -5.10
N ASP A 195 -25.57 -3.72 -4.07
CA ASP A 195 -26.48 -4.10 -2.99
C ASP A 195 -26.54 -3.04 -1.86
N ASN A 196 -25.88 -1.89 -2.06
CA ASN A 196 -25.86 -0.76 -1.10
C ASN A 196 -25.43 -1.18 0.33
N LEU A 197 -24.53 -2.15 0.46
CA LEU A 197 -24.01 -2.56 1.77
C LEU A 197 -23.24 -1.43 2.48
N TYR A 198 -22.66 -0.51 1.69
CA TYR A 198 -22.15 0.78 2.14
C TYR A 198 -22.49 1.86 1.12
N PRO A 199 -22.53 3.14 1.52
CA PRO A 199 -22.76 4.24 0.59
C PRO A 199 -21.80 4.15 -0.63
N LYS A 200 -22.36 4.28 -1.81
CA LYS A 200 -21.63 4.18 -3.08
C LYS A 200 -20.45 5.16 -3.13
N GLU A 201 -20.68 6.37 -2.66
CA GLU A 201 -19.70 7.45 -2.58
C GLU A 201 -18.49 7.09 -1.72
N VAL A 202 -18.67 6.17 -0.77
CA VAL A 202 -17.60 5.70 0.13
C VAL A 202 -16.85 4.50 -0.45
N SER A 203 -17.56 3.61 -1.14
CA SER A 203 -17.00 2.33 -1.60
C SER A 203 -16.46 2.36 -3.04
N GLU A 204 -17.13 3.10 -3.93
CA GLU A 204 -16.79 3.14 -5.36
C GLU A 204 -15.37 3.66 -5.66
N PRO A 205 -14.85 4.70 -4.96
CA PRO A 205 -13.48 5.17 -5.18
C PRO A 205 -12.39 4.11 -4.97
N TRP A 206 -12.72 3.04 -4.23
CA TRP A 206 -11.78 1.98 -3.88
C TRP A 206 -11.95 0.71 -4.70
N ILE A 207 -12.77 0.75 -5.77
CA ILE A 207 -12.83 -0.35 -6.73
C ILE A 207 -11.43 -0.60 -7.27
N LYS A 208 -10.99 -1.86 -7.19
CA LYS A 208 -9.65 -2.26 -7.60
C LYS A 208 -8.52 -1.55 -6.81
N ASN A 209 -8.72 -1.26 -5.54
CA ASN A 209 -7.65 -0.77 -4.67
C ASN A 209 -6.89 -1.93 -4.03
N ASN A 210 -5.57 -1.94 -4.18
CA ASN A 210 -4.71 -3.03 -3.71
C ASN A 210 -4.71 -3.19 -2.18
N GLU A 211 -4.81 -2.10 -1.41
CA GLU A 211 -4.85 -2.15 0.06
C GLU A 211 -6.15 -2.77 0.55
N VAL A 212 -7.27 -2.38 -0.07
CA VAL A 212 -8.60 -2.96 0.21
C VAL A 212 -8.60 -4.46 -0.07
N TYR A 213 -8.08 -4.86 -1.24
CA TYR A 213 -8.09 -6.26 -1.66
C TYR A 213 -7.14 -7.12 -0.83
N LEU A 214 -5.94 -6.61 -0.54
CA LEU A 214 -5.01 -7.32 0.32
C LEU A 214 -5.58 -7.50 1.73
N SER A 215 -6.14 -6.45 2.33
CA SER A 215 -6.79 -6.53 3.64
C SER A 215 -7.96 -7.52 3.66
N TYR A 216 -8.78 -7.52 2.61
CA TYR A 216 -9.87 -8.49 2.46
C TYR A 216 -9.34 -9.94 2.43
N ILE A 217 -8.27 -10.22 1.66
CA ILE A 217 -7.69 -11.57 1.58
C ILE A 217 -7.17 -12.01 2.94
N LEU A 218 -6.41 -11.14 3.61
CA LEU A 218 -5.82 -11.47 4.91
C LEU A 218 -6.91 -11.86 5.91
N GLU A 219 -7.99 -11.13 5.97
CA GLU A 219 -9.08 -11.35 6.92
C GLU A 219 -9.99 -12.52 6.49
N ARG A 220 -10.43 -12.53 5.21
CA ARG A 220 -11.35 -13.53 4.67
C ARG A 220 -10.80 -14.96 4.73
N TYR A 221 -9.53 -15.10 4.38
CA TYR A 221 -8.87 -16.41 4.29
C TYR A 221 -7.97 -16.71 5.49
N LYS A 222 -7.97 -15.84 6.50
CA LYS A 222 -7.14 -15.97 7.71
C LYS A 222 -5.67 -16.21 7.35
N VAL A 223 -5.19 -15.49 6.35
CA VAL A 223 -3.78 -15.58 5.91
C VAL A 223 -2.92 -14.96 7.00
N LYS A 224 -1.97 -15.73 7.52
CA LYS A 224 -1.00 -15.22 8.50
C LYS A 224 -0.12 -14.16 7.84
N PHE A 225 0.07 -13.04 8.54
CA PHE A 225 0.96 -11.98 8.13
C PHE A 225 1.74 -11.43 9.32
N ASN A 226 2.82 -10.73 9.04
CA ASN A 226 3.60 -9.99 10.04
C ASN A 226 3.32 -8.50 9.87
N ASN A 227 2.81 -7.85 10.91
CA ASN A 227 2.71 -6.40 10.91
C ASN A 227 4.11 -5.82 11.11
N ILE A 228 4.63 -5.09 10.10
CA ILE A 228 5.95 -4.47 10.16
C ILE A 228 6.01 -3.26 11.10
N GLY A 229 4.85 -2.76 11.49
CA GLY A 229 4.73 -1.59 12.35
C GLY A 229 5.02 -0.26 11.65
N MET A 230 4.64 0.81 12.33
CA MET A 230 4.77 2.18 11.79
C MET A 230 6.21 2.56 11.45
N GLN A 231 7.20 2.04 12.18
CA GLN A 231 8.61 2.40 11.97
C GLN A 231 9.14 2.00 10.58
N TRP A 232 8.64 0.89 10.03
CA TRP A 232 9.01 0.36 8.73
C TRP A 232 8.11 0.82 7.57
N ASN A 233 7.12 1.65 7.87
CA ASN A 233 6.29 2.33 6.88
C ASN A 233 5.70 3.58 7.54
N TYR A 234 6.58 4.55 7.81
CA TYR A 234 6.23 5.78 8.52
C TYR A 234 5.58 6.76 7.56
N ILE A 235 4.25 6.75 7.53
CA ILE A 235 3.46 7.52 6.57
C ILE A 235 3.48 9.00 6.97
N LEU A 236 4.07 9.84 6.12
CA LEU A 236 3.93 11.28 6.16
C LEU A 236 2.81 11.70 5.22
N ASP A 237 1.75 12.22 5.80
CA ASP A 237 0.56 12.70 5.10
C ASP A 237 0.03 13.98 5.78
N ASP A 238 -1.17 14.41 5.41
CA ASP A 238 -1.79 15.61 5.99
C ASP A 238 -2.12 15.47 7.50
N LEU A 239 -1.99 14.27 8.08
CA LEU A 239 -2.19 14.02 9.51
C LEU A 239 -0.88 13.95 10.30
N VAL A 240 0.21 13.55 9.63
CA VAL A 240 1.53 13.35 10.23
C VAL A 240 2.56 14.12 9.41
N HIS A 241 2.90 15.32 9.87
CA HIS A 241 3.78 16.25 9.13
C HIS A 241 5.26 16.14 9.51
N LYS A 242 5.61 15.40 10.56
CA LYS A 242 6.98 15.35 11.07
C LYS A 242 7.43 13.91 11.31
N VAL A 243 8.66 13.64 10.91
CA VAL A 243 9.33 12.37 11.24
C VAL A 243 9.64 12.35 12.73
N THR A 244 9.19 11.31 13.42
CA THR A 244 9.56 11.09 14.83
C THR A 244 10.80 10.21 14.94
N ALA A 245 11.50 10.33 16.07
CA ALA A 245 12.62 9.45 16.39
C ALA A 245 12.17 7.97 16.34
N GLY A 246 12.91 7.14 15.59
CA GLY A 246 12.63 5.70 15.46
C GLY A 246 11.97 5.26 14.16
N ALA A 247 11.66 6.17 13.23
CA ALA A 247 11.30 5.79 11.87
C ALA A 247 12.52 5.15 11.17
N TYR A 248 12.29 4.11 10.37
CA TYR A 248 13.30 3.43 9.57
C TYR A 248 13.10 3.67 8.08
N LEU A 249 11.86 3.61 7.63
CA LEU A 249 11.45 3.92 6.27
C LEU A 249 10.37 4.99 6.31
N ILE A 250 10.58 6.09 5.62
CA ILE A 250 9.62 7.20 5.53
C ILE A 250 8.83 7.03 4.24
N HIS A 251 7.51 7.02 4.33
CA HIS A 251 6.60 6.97 3.20
C HIS A 251 6.04 8.38 2.93
N GLN A 252 6.58 9.07 1.93
CA GLN A 252 6.26 10.44 1.57
C GLN A 252 5.01 10.54 0.68
N VAL A 253 3.84 10.26 1.27
CA VAL A 253 2.57 10.25 0.52
C VAL A 253 2.24 11.61 -0.10
N ASN A 254 2.62 12.71 0.55
CA ASN A 254 2.42 14.07 0.03
C ASN A 254 3.46 14.51 -0.98
N LYS A 255 4.56 13.72 -1.16
CA LYS A 255 5.67 14.02 -2.08
C LYS A 255 6.47 15.28 -1.72
N ASP A 256 6.48 15.67 -0.44
CA ASP A 256 7.26 16.80 0.08
C ASP A 256 8.72 16.38 0.36
N PHE A 257 9.38 15.89 -0.69
CA PHE A 257 10.72 15.28 -0.60
C PHE A 257 11.80 16.24 -0.12
N HIS A 258 11.64 17.55 -0.30
CA HIS A 258 12.60 18.58 0.15
C HIS A 258 12.78 18.58 1.67
N GLU A 259 11.83 18.05 2.43
CA GLU A 259 11.91 17.94 3.89
C GLU A 259 12.73 16.73 4.36
N THR A 260 12.79 15.66 3.54
CA THR A 260 13.41 14.39 3.91
C THR A 260 14.67 14.07 3.13
N ILE A 261 14.81 14.62 1.92
CA ILE A 261 15.95 14.42 1.05
C ILE A 261 16.79 15.71 1.04
N ARG A 262 17.86 15.71 1.82
CA ARG A 262 18.86 16.78 1.83
C ARG A 262 20.07 16.44 0.96
#